data_1c38f3323c8ced6efc98bf3633163833
#
_entry.id   1c38f3323c8ced6efc98bf3633163833
#
_cell.length_a   1.000
_cell.length_b   1.000
_cell.length_c   1.000
_cell.angle_alpha   90.00
_cell.angle_beta   90.00
_cell.angle_gamma   90.00
#
_symmetry.space_group_name_H-M   'P 1'
#
loop_
_entity.id
_entity.type
_entity.pdbx_description
1 polymer ?
#
loop_
_entity_poly.entity_id
_entity_poly.type
_entity_poly.pdbx_seq_one_letter_code
_entity_poly.pdbx_strand_id
1 'polypeptide(L)'
;MADDASRKRLGRGLAALIGEMDQPPEQASRPQPADRKLPIEFVVRNPNNPRRDFAEEELADLAASIREHGIIQPIVVRPKRDASGMFELIAGERRWRAAQRAGLTELPVIIRDVDDKVALELAIIENVQRADLNPIEEAAGYQKLMDEYDYTQADLGDVIGKSRSHVANTLRLLKLPGSVQTMVGDGSLSAGHARTLVTATDPEGLARRIVGEGLSVRQAEALAQSGDGSSARKGPSRAPAEKDADTLALEKLLTD
;
A
#
# COMPACT_ATOMS: atom_id res chain seq x y z
N MET A 1 5.81 6.91 -34.17
CA MET A 1 4.36 7.18 -33.91
C MET A 1 3.50 5.92 -33.70
N ALA A 2 4.05 4.70 -33.76
CA ALA A 2 3.30 3.44 -33.52
C ALA A 2 3.32 2.96 -32.06
N ASP A 3 4.20 3.50 -31.24
CA ASP A 3 4.44 3.03 -29.85
C ASP A 3 3.46 3.59 -28.80
N ASP A 4 2.91 4.77 -29.08
CA ASP A 4 1.98 5.48 -28.15
C ASP A 4 0.56 4.88 -28.15
N ALA A 5 0.17 4.29 -29.27
CA ALA A 5 -1.14 3.60 -29.38
C ALA A 5 -1.18 2.23 -28.69
N SER A 6 -0.01 1.56 -28.54
CA SER A 6 0.11 0.28 -27.83
C SER A 6 0.06 0.49 -26.30
N ARG A 7 0.69 1.56 -25.80
CA ARG A 7 0.68 1.92 -24.36
C ARG A 7 -0.73 2.31 -23.88
N LYS A 8 -1.49 3.05 -24.70
CA LYS A 8 -2.91 3.38 -24.39
C LYS A 8 -3.85 2.16 -24.39
N ARG A 9 -3.49 1.08 -25.09
CA ARG A 9 -4.30 -0.15 -25.12
C ARG A 9 -4.07 -1.03 -23.88
N LEU A 10 -2.84 -1.09 -23.33
CA LEU A 10 -2.56 -1.82 -22.09
C LEU A 10 -3.27 -1.18 -20.89
N GLY A 11 -3.18 0.14 -20.74
CA GLY A 11 -3.87 0.85 -19.65
C GLY A 11 -5.40 0.75 -19.70
N ARG A 12 -6.01 0.65 -20.88
CA ARG A 12 -7.46 0.46 -21.02
C ARG A 12 -7.93 -0.97 -20.73
N GLY A 13 -7.12 -1.97 -21.05
CA GLY A 13 -7.42 -3.37 -20.72
C GLY A 13 -7.33 -3.63 -19.22
N LEU A 14 -6.32 -3.07 -18.59
CA LEU A 14 -6.13 -3.16 -17.13
C LEU A 14 -7.16 -2.34 -16.37
N ALA A 15 -7.50 -1.13 -16.83
CA ALA A 15 -8.56 -0.32 -16.25
C ALA A 15 -9.95 -1.00 -16.33
N ALA A 16 -10.23 -1.80 -17.37
CA ALA A 16 -11.44 -2.59 -17.47
C ALA A 16 -11.43 -3.78 -16.49
N LEU A 17 -10.28 -4.39 -16.25
CA LEU A 17 -10.12 -5.50 -15.28
C LEU A 17 -10.11 -4.99 -13.83
N ILE A 18 -9.54 -3.80 -13.58
CA ILE A 18 -9.49 -3.16 -12.26
C ILE A 18 -10.82 -2.44 -11.97
N GLY A 19 -11.50 -1.87 -12.98
CA GLY A 19 -12.80 -1.21 -12.81
C GLY A 19 -13.91 -2.16 -12.34
N GLU A 20 -13.75 -3.48 -12.55
CA GLU A 20 -14.60 -4.50 -11.90
C GLU A 20 -14.20 -4.75 -10.43
N MET A 21 -12.98 -4.38 -10.00
CA MET A 21 -12.52 -4.46 -8.61
C MET A 21 -12.74 -3.15 -7.83
N ASP A 22 -12.95 -2.02 -8.51
CA ASP A 22 -13.07 -0.68 -7.94
C ASP A 22 -14.54 -0.26 -7.76
N GLN A 23 -15.34 -1.16 -7.17
CA GLN A 23 -16.67 -0.78 -6.69
C GLN A 23 -16.51 -0.02 -5.36
N PRO A 24 -17.32 1.05 -5.13
CA PRO A 24 -17.32 1.77 -3.85
C PRO A 24 -17.48 0.80 -2.67
N PRO A 25 -16.93 1.08 -1.48
CA PRO A 25 -16.92 0.15 -0.35
C PRO A 25 -18.29 -0.39 0.06
N GLU A 26 -19.39 0.27 -0.29
CA GLU A 26 -20.76 -0.25 -0.13
C GLU A 26 -21.15 -1.32 -1.17
N GLN A 27 -20.44 -1.41 -2.30
CA GLN A 27 -20.64 -2.45 -3.32
C GLN A 27 -19.60 -3.57 -3.25
N ALA A 28 -18.45 -3.32 -2.64
CA ALA A 28 -17.39 -4.32 -2.39
C ALA A 28 -17.81 -5.44 -1.41
N SER A 29 -18.95 -5.28 -0.73
CA SER A 29 -19.54 -6.31 0.13
C SER A 29 -20.33 -7.39 -0.62
N ARG A 30 -20.56 -7.27 -1.94
CA ARG A 30 -21.14 -8.35 -2.73
C ARG A 30 -20.05 -9.27 -3.23
N PRO A 31 -20.04 -10.57 -2.79
CA PRO A 31 -19.08 -11.53 -3.31
C PRO A 31 -19.22 -11.61 -4.83
N GLN A 32 -18.12 -11.45 -5.56
CA GLN A 32 -18.15 -11.72 -7.00
C GLN A 32 -18.56 -13.18 -7.20
N PRO A 33 -19.53 -13.47 -8.10
CA PRO A 33 -19.92 -14.84 -8.36
C PRO A 33 -18.70 -15.62 -8.89
N ALA A 34 -18.50 -16.82 -8.38
CA ALA A 34 -17.47 -17.72 -8.90
C ALA A 34 -17.82 -18.13 -10.33
N ASP A 35 -16.84 -18.10 -11.25
CA ASP A 35 -17.03 -18.57 -12.63
C ASP A 35 -17.33 -20.08 -12.65
N ARG A 36 -16.63 -20.82 -11.79
CA ARG A 36 -16.82 -22.28 -11.61
C ARG A 36 -16.22 -22.78 -10.30
N LYS A 37 -16.47 -24.06 -9.99
CA LYS A 37 -15.75 -24.82 -8.96
C LYS A 37 -14.67 -25.67 -9.61
N LEU A 38 -13.50 -25.72 -9.01
CA LEU A 38 -12.40 -26.60 -9.43
C LEU A 38 -12.01 -27.53 -8.29
N PRO A 39 -11.64 -28.79 -8.58
CA PRO A 39 -10.99 -29.65 -7.60
C PRO A 39 -9.70 -29.00 -7.07
N ILE A 40 -9.50 -29.06 -5.75
CA ILE A 40 -8.39 -28.37 -5.07
C ILE A 40 -7.03 -28.86 -5.55
N GLU A 41 -6.94 -30.13 -5.98
CA GLU A 41 -5.75 -30.78 -6.51
C GLU A 41 -5.27 -30.19 -7.84
N PHE A 42 -6.16 -29.53 -8.61
CA PHE A 42 -5.78 -28.86 -9.85
C PHE A 42 -5.27 -27.45 -9.65
N VAL A 43 -5.31 -26.92 -8.41
CA VAL A 43 -4.85 -25.57 -8.09
C VAL A 43 -3.48 -25.63 -7.41
N VAL A 44 -2.48 -25.01 -8.02
CA VAL A 44 -1.11 -24.93 -7.52
C VAL A 44 -0.77 -23.50 -7.11
N ARG A 45 0.18 -23.38 -6.15
CA ARG A 45 0.68 -22.07 -5.73
C ARG A 45 1.51 -21.42 -6.81
N ASN A 46 1.50 -20.10 -6.84
CA ASN A 46 2.46 -19.32 -7.62
C ASN A 46 3.80 -19.22 -6.86
N PRO A 47 4.92 -19.72 -7.40
CA PRO A 47 6.23 -19.66 -6.76
C PRO A 47 6.73 -18.21 -6.56
N ASN A 48 6.25 -17.28 -7.39
CA ASN A 48 6.62 -15.87 -7.37
C ASN A 48 5.76 -15.03 -6.43
N ASN A 49 4.84 -15.65 -5.65
CA ASN A 49 4.03 -14.92 -4.68
C ASN A 49 4.95 -14.28 -3.61
N PRO A 50 4.89 -12.95 -3.39
CA PRO A 50 5.74 -12.26 -2.44
C PRO A 50 5.47 -12.68 -0.98
N ARG A 51 4.25 -13.10 -0.66
CA ARG A 51 3.90 -13.54 0.69
C ARG A 51 4.29 -14.98 0.93
N ARG A 52 5.30 -15.20 1.80
CA ARG A 52 5.80 -16.56 2.13
C ARG A 52 5.35 -17.03 3.50
N ASP A 53 5.18 -16.13 4.45
CA ASP A 53 4.89 -16.44 5.85
C ASP A 53 3.42 -16.18 6.18
N PHE A 54 2.82 -17.16 6.86
CA PHE A 54 1.45 -17.12 7.33
C PHE A 54 1.44 -17.62 8.77
N ALA A 55 0.89 -16.84 9.69
CA ALA A 55 0.72 -17.26 11.07
C ALA A 55 -0.17 -18.50 11.12
N GLU A 56 0.31 -19.55 11.80
CA GLU A 56 -0.39 -20.83 11.91
C GLU A 56 -1.76 -20.70 12.57
N GLU A 57 -1.87 -19.85 13.59
CA GLU A 57 -3.12 -19.58 14.31
C GLU A 57 -4.17 -18.94 13.39
N GLU A 58 -3.77 -17.91 12.62
CA GLU A 58 -4.68 -17.26 11.67
C GLU A 58 -5.18 -18.20 10.57
N LEU A 59 -4.35 -19.15 10.13
CA LEU A 59 -4.75 -20.17 9.16
C LEU A 59 -5.69 -21.20 9.77
N ALA A 60 -5.52 -21.55 11.04
CA ALA A 60 -6.40 -22.47 11.74
C ALA A 60 -7.81 -21.88 11.93
N ASP A 61 -7.89 -20.61 12.34
CA ASP A 61 -9.17 -19.88 12.48
C ASP A 61 -9.90 -19.77 11.16
N LEU A 62 -9.17 -19.40 10.09
CA LEU A 62 -9.74 -19.32 8.75
C LEU A 62 -10.20 -20.69 8.25
N ALA A 63 -9.46 -21.78 8.54
CA ALA A 63 -9.86 -23.12 8.17
C ALA A 63 -11.12 -23.58 8.92
N ALA A 64 -11.29 -23.22 10.19
CA ALA A 64 -12.51 -23.47 10.96
C ALA A 64 -13.71 -22.74 10.34
N SER A 65 -13.56 -21.45 10.02
CA SER A 65 -14.60 -20.67 9.36
C SER A 65 -14.97 -21.23 7.96
N ILE A 66 -13.97 -21.63 7.17
CA ILE A 66 -14.20 -22.23 5.83
C ILE A 66 -14.90 -23.59 5.95
N ARG A 67 -14.67 -24.37 7.00
CA ARG A 67 -15.36 -25.65 7.22
C ARG A 67 -16.84 -25.45 7.51
N GLU A 68 -17.18 -24.37 8.21
CA GLU A 68 -18.57 -24.06 8.59
C GLU A 68 -19.33 -23.35 7.47
N HIS A 69 -18.73 -22.35 6.82
CA HIS A 69 -19.44 -21.47 5.89
C HIS A 69 -19.01 -21.65 4.43
N GLY A 70 -17.96 -22.44 4.16
CA GLY A 70 -17.34 -22.51 2.84
C GLY A 70 -16.48 -21.28 2.52
N ILE A 71 -16.04 -21.20 1.27
CA ILE A 71 -15.31 -20.05 0.75
C ILE A 71 -16.31 -19.04 0.20
N ILE A 72 -16.52 -17.94 0.91
CA ILE A 72 -17.44 -16.86 0.53
C ILE A 72 -16.88 -16.04 -0.64
N GLN A 73 -15.58 -15.71 -0.58
CA GLN A 73 -14.89 -14.95 -1.60
C GLN A 73 -14.04 -15.88 -2.48
N PRO A 74 -14.35 -16.02 -3.79
CA PRO A 74 -13.65 -16.95 -4.67
C PRO A 74 -12.14 -16.71 -4.74
N ILE A 75 -11.40 -17.75 -5.11
CA ILE A 75 -9.96 -17.72 -5.37
C ILE A 75 -9.75 -17.36 -6.83
N VAL A 76 -8.79 -16.47 -7.13
CA VAL A 76 -8.47 -16.09 -8.51
C VAL A 76 -7.33 -16.97 -9.00
N VAL A 77 -7.56 -17.63 -10.15
CA VAL A 77 -6.62 -18.55 -10.76
C VAL A 77 -6.45 -18.30 -12.26
N ARG A 78 -5.37 -18.79 -12.84
CA ARG A 78 -5.17 -18.82 -14.30
C ARG A 78 -4.82 -20.23 -14.77
N PRO A 79 -5.06 -20.58 -16.03
CA PRO A 79 -4.57 -21.82 -16.59
C PRO A 79 -3.03 -21.86 -16.53
N LYS A 80 -2.45 -22.98 -16.10
CA LYS A 80 -1.01 -23.16 -16.11
C LYS A 80 -0.56 -23.62 -17.48
N ARG A 81 0.31 -22.84 -18.14
CA ARG A 81 0.75 -23.11 -19.54
C ARG A 81 1.49 -24.42 -19.70
N ASP A 82 2.30 -24.81 -18.70
CA ASP A 82 3.17 -25.98 -18.75
C ASP A 82 2.49 -27.30 -18.33
N ALA A 83 1.23 -27.25 -17.88
CA ALA A 83 0.51 -28.43 -17.38
C ALA A 83 -0.98 -28.33 -17.73
N SER A 84 -1.40 -29.12 -18.72
CA SER A 84 -2.79 -29.18 -19.16
C SER A 84 -3.74 -29.55 -18.01
N GLY A 85 -4.77 -28.77 -17.80
CA GLY A 85 -5.77 -28.98 -16.76
C GLY A 85 -5.41 -28.46 -15.35
N MET A 86 -4.20 -27.93 -15.16
CA MET A 86 -3.78 -27.30 -13.90
C MET A 86 -3.99 -25.81 -13.93
N PHE A 87 -4.24 -25.24 -12.77
CA PHE A 87 -4.45 -23.80 -12.57
C PHE A 87 -3.46 -23.27 -11.54
N GLU A 88 -2.94 -22.08 -11.76
CA GLU A 88 -2.02 -21.40 -10.85
C GLU A 88 -2.72 -20.25 -10.14
N LEU A 89 -2.46 -20.12 -8.84
CA LEU A 89 -3.01 -19.05 -8.01
C LEU A 89 -2.48 -17.68 -8.46
N ILE A 90 -3.39 -16.74 -8.69
CA ILE A 90 -3.08 -15.31 -8.80
C ILE A 90 -3.30 -14.65 -7.44
N ALA A 91 -4.48 -14.86 -6.82
CA ALA A 91 -4.83 -14.27 -5.52
C ALA A 91 -5.63 -15.24 -4.65
N GLY A 92 -5.56 -15.07 -3.32
CA GLY A 92 -6.29 -15.89 -2.36
C GLY A 92 -5.51 -17.07 -1.77
N GLU A 93 -4.18 -17.03 -1.70
CA GLU A 93 -3.34 -18.13 -1.17
C GLU A 93 -3.73 -18.54 0.27
N ARG A 94 -4.07 -17.57 1.16
CA ARG A 94 -4.54 -17.90 2.52
C ARG A 94 -5.79 -18.76 2.49
N ARG A 95 -6.77 -18.41 1.65
CA ARG A 95 -8.04 -19.15 1.49
C ARG A 95 -7.79 -20.54 0.92
N TRP A 96 -6.90 -20.67 -0.06
CA TRP A 96 -6.51 -21.96 -0.62
C TRP A 96 -5.85 -22.88 0.41
N ARG A 97 -4.89 -22.37 1.19
CA ARG A 97 -4.24 -23.15 2.26
C ARG A 97 -5.22 -23.53 3.38
N ALA A 98 -6.08 -22.59 3.78
CA ALA A 98 -7.10 -22.85 4.79
C ALA A 98 -8.14 -23.88 4.29
N ALA A 99 -8.51 -23.86 3.01
CA ALA A 99 -9.38 -24.84 2.38
C ALA A 99 -8.76 -26.26 2.37
N GLN A 100 -7.46 -26.37 2.09
CA GLN A 100 -6.74 -27.64 2.21
C GLN A 100 -6.80 -28.20 3.65
N ARG A 101 -6.58 -27.34 4.66
CA ARG A 101 -6.69 -27.71 6.08
C ARG A 101 -8.12 -28.03 6.50
N ALA A 102 -9.10 -27.37 5.90
CA ALA A 102 -10.52 -27.64 6.14
C ALA A 102 -10.99 -28.95 5.48
N GLY A 103 -10.20 -29.55 4.58
CA GLY A 103 -10.52 -30.78 3.86
C GLY A 103 -11.52 -30.59 2.72
N LEU A 104 -11.60 -29.38 2.14
CA LEU A 104 -12.44 -29.14 0.96
C LEU A 104 -11.86 -29.87 -0.26
N THR A 105 -12.74 -30.50 -1.05
CA THR A 105 -12.37 -31.17 -2.30
C THR A 105 -12.49 -30.22 -3.51
N GLU A 106 -13.32 -29.19 -3.40
CA GLU A 106 -13.56 -28.22 -4.48
C GLU A 106 -13.46 -26.77 -3.98
N LEU A 107 -13.00 -25.89 -4.85
CA LEU A 107 -12.85 -24.46 -4.58
C LEU A 107 -13.71 -23.62 -5.54
N PRO A 108 -14.46 -22.63 -5.06
CA PRO A 108 -15.04 -21.62 -5.91
C PRO A 108 -13.92 -20.72 -6.46
N VAL A 109 -13.80 -20.61 -7.78
CA VAL A 109 -12.72 -19.88 -8.44
C VAL A 109 -13.23 -18.91 -9.49
N ILE A 110 -12.46 -17.87 -9.71
CA ILE A 110 -12.55 -16.97 -10.86
C ILE A 110 -11.36 -17.27 -11.75
N ILE A 111 -11.61 -17.66 -12.99
CA ILE A 111 -10.54 -17.98 -13.95
C ILE A 111 -10.23 -16.72 -14.75
N ARG A 112 -8.96 -16.31 -14.75
CA ARG A 112 -8.46 -15.22 -15.59
C ARG A 112 -7.40 -15.77 -16.53
N ASP A 113 -7.62 -15.59 -17.83
CA ASP A 113 -6.62 -15.97 -18.85
C ASP A 113 -5.68 -14.78 -19.07
N VAL A 114 -4.70 -14.68 -18.19
CA VAL A 114 -3.68 -13.63 -18.21
C VAL A 114 -2.30 -14.23 -18.33
N ASP A 115 -1.38 -13.53 -18.98
CA ASP A 115 0.02 -13.96 -19.08
C ASP A 115 0.75 -13.83 -17.74
N ASP A 116 1.98 -14.35 -17.67
CA ASP A 116 2.78 -14.38 -16.42
C ASP A 116 3.04 -12.96 -15.89
N LYS A 117 3.29 -12.02 -16.80
CA LYS A 117 3.57 -10.64 -16.44
C LYS A 117 2.35 -9.97 -15.81
N VAL A 118 1.18 -10.10 -16.44
CA VAL A 118 -0.09 -9.53 -15.95
C VAL A 118 -0.54 -10.21 -14.66
N ALA A 119 -0.37 -11.54 -14.53
CA ALA A 119 -0.71 -12.25 -13.30
C ALA A 119 0.13 -11.79 -12.10
N LEU A 120 1.43 -11.57 -12.31
CA LEU A 120 2.34 -11.08 -11.27
C LEU A 120 2.05 -9.63 -10.93
N GLU A 121 1.76 -8.80 -11.94
CA GLU A 121 1.33 -7.41 -11.76
C GLU A 121 0.09 -7.31 -10.87
N LEU A 122 -0.97 -8.07 -11.18
CA LEU A 122 -2.19 -8.12 -10.38
C LEU A 122 -1.93 -8.60 -8.94
N ALA A 123 -1.05 -9.58 -8.76
CA ALA A 123 -0.68 -10.06 -7.43
C ALA A 123 0.06 -9.00 -6.61
N ILE A 124 0.92 -8.17 -7.25
CA ILE A 124 1.60 -7.06 -6.56
C ILE A 124 0.60 -5.96 -6.21
N ILE A 125 -0.30 -5.59 -7.11
CA ILE A 125 -1.33 -4.58 -6.88
C ILE A 125 -2.23 -5.01 -5.72
N GLU A 126 -2.74 -6.25 -5.72
CA GLU A 126 -3.56 -6.79 -4.62
C GLU A 126 -2.82 -6.72 -3.28
N ASN A 127 -1.54 -7.12 -3.28
CA ASN A 127 -0.73 -7.05 -2.06
C ASN A 127 -0.54 -5.61 -1.56
N VAL A 128 -0.32 -4.66 -2.46
CA VAL A 128 -0.10 -3.25 -2.13
C VAL A 128 -1.38 -2.55 -1.64
N GLN A 129 -2.56 -3.01 -2.06
CA GLN A 129 -3.85 -2.50 -1.59
C GLN A 129 -4.25 -2.98 -0.18
N ARG A 130 -3.44 -3.83 0.45
CA ARG A 130 -3.73 -4.31 1.81
C ARG A 130 -3.58 -3.20 2.83
N ALA A 131 -4.50 -3.19 3.80
CA ALA A 131 -4.51 -2.19 4.88
C ALA A 131 -3.44 -2.41 5.97
N ASP A 132 -2.83 -3.60 6.00
CA ASP A 132 -1.88 -4.03 7.04
C ASP A 132 -0.40 -3.91 6.64
N LEU A 133 -0.09 -3.32 5.48
CA LEU A 133 1.28 -3.08 5.06
C LEU A 133 1.96 -1.98 5.89
N ASN A 134 3.22 -2.19 6.22
CA ASN A 134 4.03 -1.11 6.73
C ASN A 134 4.48 -0.15 5.59
N PRO A 135 4.85 1.12 5.90
CA PRO A 135 5.19 2.10 4.88
C PRO A 135 6.40 1.73 3.99
N ILE A 136 7.30 0.88 4.46
CA ILE A 136 8.47 0.42 3.68
C ILE A 136 8.06 -0.68 2.72
N GLU A 137 7.20 -1.60 3.14
CA GLU A 137 6.63 -2.64 2.26
C GLU A 137 5.77 -2.02 1.15
N GLU A 138 4.95 -1.03 1.49
CA GLU A 138 4.16 -0.26 0.53
C GLU A 138 5.08 0.40 -0.51
N ALA A 139 6.15 1.07 -0.06
CA ALA A 139 7.13 1.71 -0.93
C ALA A 139 7.83 0.71 -1.85
N ALA A 140 8.23 -0.46 -1.33
CA ALA A 140 8.88 -1.51 -2.11
C ALA A 140 7.93 -2.08 -3.19
N GLY A 141 6.64 -2.25 -2.87
CA GLY A 141 5.62 -2.63 -3.84
C GLY A 141 5.47 -1.61 -4.98
N TYR A 142 5.42 -0.31 -4.65
CA TYR A 142 5.38 0.77 -5.64
C TYR A 142 6.63 0.77 -6.54
N GLN A 143 7.82 0.65 -5.93
CA GLN A 143 9.07 0.61 -6.69
C GLN A 143 9.08 -0.56 -7.68
N LYS A 144 8.64 -1.74 -7.24
CA LYS A 144 8.57 -2.93 -8.09
C LYS A 144 7.62 -2.76 -9.28
N LEU A 145 6.44 -2.14 -9.07
CA LEU A 145 5.51 -1.83 -10.14
C LEU A 145 6.09 -0.84 -11.16
N MET A 146 6.87 0.14 -10.71
CA MET A 146 7.54 1.08 -11.59
C MET A 146 8.67 0.43 -12.39
N ASP A 147 9.50 -0.41 -11.76
CA ASP A 147 10.69 -0.99 -12.37
C ASP A 147 10.37 -2.12 -13.35
N GLU A 148 9.38 -2.97 -13.03
CA GLU A 148 9.07 -4.17 -13.80
C GLU A 148 7.91 -3.98 -14.78
N TYR A 149 7.02 -2.99 -14.54
CA TYR A 149 5.77 -2.80 -15.28
C TYR A 149 5.61 -1.41 -15.88
N ASP A 150 6.66 -0.58 -15.83
CA ASP A 150 6.69 0.77 -16.42
C ASP A 150 5.59 1.73 -15.91
N TYR A 151 5.08 1.50 -14.69
CA TYR A 151 4.12 2.43 -14.07
C TYR A 151 4.77 3.77 -13.77
N THR A 152 4.07 4.85 -14.08
CA THR A 152 4.40 6.17 -13.54
C THR A 152 3.78 6.34 -12.14
N GLN A 153 4.29 7.31 -11.36
CA GLN A 153 3.69 7.63 -10.06
C GLN A 153 2.23 8.09 -10.16
N ALA A 154 1.82 8.62 -11.30
CA ALA A 154 0.44 9.01 -11.57
C ALA A 154 -0.44 7.76 -11.79
N ASP A 155 0.01 6.85 -12.68
CA ASP A 155 -0.70 5.60 -12.95
C ASP A 155 -0.88 4.76 -11.67
N LEU A 156 0.17 4.69 -10.83
CA LEU A 156 0.09 4.03 -9.51
C LEU A 156 -0.93 4.69 -8.61
N GLY A 157 -0.95 6.02 -8.56
CA GLY A 157 -1.94 6.76 -7.79
C GLY A 157 -3.37 6.40 -8.19
N ASP A 158 -3.64 6.38 -9.49
CA ASP A 158 -4.95 6.06 -10.05
C ASP A 158 -5.35 4.59 -9.75
N VAL A 159 -4.43 3.63 -9.97
CA VAL A 159 -4.69 2.20 -9.76
C VAL A 159 -4.91 1.85 -8.28
N ILE A 160 -4.20 2.52 -7.37
CA ILE A 160 -4.24 2.22 -5.93
C ILE A 160 -5.27 3.10 -5.19
N GLY A 161 -5.86 4.08 -5.86
CA GLY A 161 -6.79 5.04 -5.24
C GLY A 161 -6.08 6.03 -4.29
N LYS A 162 -4.80 6.36 -4.56
CA LYS A 162 -4.00 7.31 -3.78
C LYS A 162 -3.57 8.50 -4.64
N SER A 163 -3.25 9.63 -4.01
CA SER A 163 -2.71 10.76 -4.77
C SER A 163 -1.27 10.47 -5.26
N ARG A 164 -0.90 11.03 -6.42
CA ARG A 164 0.49 11.00 -6.91
C ARG A 164 1.49 11.47 -5.85
N SER A 165 1.13 12.49 -5.06
CA SER A 165 1.98 12.99 -3.98
C SER A 165 2.15 11.98 -2.84
N HIS A 166 1.13 11.17 -2.53
CA HIS A 166 1.26 10.05 -1.59
C HIS A 166 2.28 9.04 -2.11
N VAL A 167 2.13 8.57 -3.35
CA VAL A 167 3.06 7.61 -3.98
C VAL A 167 4.49 8.16 -3.97
N ALA A 168 4.70 9.41 -4.38
CA ALA A 168 6.01 10.05 -4.38
C ALA A 168 6.64 10.11 -2.97
N ASN A 169 5.86 10.46 -1.95
CA ASN A 169 6.33 10.54 -0.57
C ASN A 169 6.65 9.16 0.01
N THR A 170 5.87 8.14 -0.31
CA THR A 170 6.12 6.76 0.10
C THR A 170 7.41 6.22 -0.54
N LEU A 171 7.60 6.40 -1.84
CA LEU A 171 8.83 6.00 -2.55
C LEU A 171 10.09 6.67 -2.00
N ARG A 172 10.00 7.91 -1.51
CA ARG A 172 11.14 8.60 -0.90
C ARG A 172 11.66 7.91 0.35
N LEU A 173 10.84 7.13 1.06
CA LEU A 173 11.24 6.39 2.25
C LEU A 173 12.33 5.34 1.95
N LEU A 174 12.35 4.78 0.74
CA LEU A 174 13.39 3.84 0.30
C LEU A 174 14.78 4.47 0.14
N LYS A 175 14.86 5.81 0.12
CA LYS A 175 16.14 6.54 0.07
C LYS A 175 16.81 6.68 1.44
N LEU A 176 16.09 6.37 2.51
CA LEU A 176 16.61 6.41 3.87
C LEU A 176 17.62 5.28 4.11
N PRO A 177 18.58 5.46 5.02
CA PRO A 177 19.46 4.37 5.47
C PRO A 177 18.65 3.18 6.00
N GLY A 178 19.18 1.95 5.83
CA GLY A 178 18.48 0.71 6.21
C GLY A 178 18.10 0.66 7.69
N SER A 179 18.94 1.22 8.58
CA SER A 179 18.61 1.35 10.02
C SER A 179 17.35 2.18 10.28
N VAL A 180 17.16 3.28 9.53
CA VAL A 180 15.97 4.14 9.63
C VAL A 180 14.76 3.45 9.00
N GLN A 181 14.94 2.75 7.86
CA GLN A 181 13.87 1.96 7.26
C GLN A 181 13.34 0.88 8.22
N THR A 182 14.23 0.22 8.97
CA THR A 182 13.84 -0.75 10.00
C THR A 182 12.97 -0.11 11.08
N MET A 183 13.35 1.07 11.59
CA MET A 183 12.56 1.81 12.59
C MET A 183 11.17 2.23 12.08
N VAL A 184 11.04 2.49 10.76
CA VAL A 184 9.73 2.76 10.15
C VAL A 184 8.93 1.48 9.99
N GLY A 185 9.58 0.38 9.61
CA GLY A 185 8.95 -0.92 9.40
C GLY A 185 8.39 -1.53 10.68
N ASP A 186 9.09 -1.38 11.81
CA ASP A 186 8.64 -1.85 13.13
C ASP A 186 7.72 -0.88 13.88
N GLY A 187 7.47 0.32 13.30
CA GLY A 187 6.58 1.32 13.86
C GLY A 187 7.20 2.23 14.94
N SER A 188 8.49 2.06 15.28
CA SER A 188 9.21 2.94 16.22
C SER A 188 9.30 4.37 15.70
N LEU A 189 9.27 4.53 14.37
CA LEU A 189 9.29 5.82 13.69
C LEU A 189 8.11 5.93 12.72
N SER A 190 7.28 6.97 12.85
CA SER A 190 6.15 7.14 11.92
C SER A 190 6.61 7.56 10.52
N ALA A 191 5.81 7.24 9.49
CA ALA A 191 6.06 7.70 8.12
C ALA A 191 6.14 9.24 8.00
N GLY A 192 5.48 9.98 8.89
CA GLY A 192 5.57 11.43 8.99
C GLY A 192 6.98 11.88 9.38
N HIS A 193 7.54 11.30 10.44
CA HIS A 193 8.91 11.56 10.86
C HIS A 193 9.93 11.13 9.79
N ALA A 194 9.74 9.95 9.20
CA ALA A 194 10.62 9.43 8.16
C ALA A 194 10.73 10.38 6.96
N ARG A 195 9.64 11.03 6.56
CA ARG A 195 9.65 12.03 5.47
C ARG A 195 10.55 13.22 5.76
N THR A 196 10.64 13.66 7.00
CA THR A 196 11.52 14.78 7.39
C THR A 196 12.99 14.38 7.33
N LEU A 197 13.28 13.10 7.57
CA LEU A 197 14.63 12.55 7.54
C LEU A 197 15.22 12.41 6.13
N VAL A 198 14.39 12.31 5.09
CA VAL A 198 14.85 12.16 3.70
C VAL A 198 15.75 13.33 3.25
N THR A 199 15.55 14.50 3.82
CA THR A 199 16.31 15.71 3.50
C THR A 199 17.32 16.10 4.58
N ALA A 200 17.42 15.34 5.67
CA ALA A 200 18.34 15.63 6.76
C ALA A 200 19.79 15.23 6.40
N THR A 201 20.75 16.00 6.88
CA THR A 201 22.20 15.74 6.70
C THR A 201 22.63 14.47 7.43
N ASP A 202 22.08 14.22 8.64
CA ASP A 202 22.27 12.99 9.43
C ASP A 202 20.93 12.34 9.76
N PRO A 203 20.38 11.53 8.85
CA PRO A 203 19.08 10.87 9.07
C PRO A 203 19.10 9.90 10.25
N GLU A 204 20.20 9.18 10.48
CA GLU A 204 20.31 8.17 11.54
C GLU A 204 20.40 8.81 12.93
N GLY A 205 21.22 9.85 13.07
CA GLY A 205 21.36 10.58 14.33
C GLY A 205 20.04 11.25 14.71
N LEU A 206 19.38 11.87 13.74
CA LEU A 206 18.09 12.53 13.98
C LEU A 206 16.98 11.50 14.26
N ALA A 207 16.95 10.34 13.59
CA ALA A 207 15.99 9.26 13.87
C ALA A 207 16.10 8.77 15.32
N ARG A 208 17.33 8.52 15.81
CA ARG A 208 17.59 8.11 17.20
C ARG A 208 17.11 9.16 18.21
N ARG A 209 17.31 10.44 17.90
CA ARG A 209 16.81 11.53 18.75
C ARG A 209 15.30 11.60 18.78
N ILE A 210 14.64 11.49 17.62
CA ILE A 210 13.16 11.49 17.53
C ILE A 210 12.58 10.38 18.41
N VAL A 211 13.11 9.17 18.33
CA VAL A 211 12.64 8.03 19.12
C VAL A 211 12.97 8.20 20.60
N GLY A 212 14.21 8.62 20.93
CA GLY A 212 14.67 8.75 22.32
C GLY A 212 14.02 9.91 23.09
N GLU A 213 13.77 11.02 22.42
CA GLU A 213 13.18 12.24 23.03
C GLU A 213 11.65 12.31 22.82
N GLY A 214 11.02 11.39 22.06
CA GLY A 214 9.58 11.40 21.78
C GLY A 214 9.13 12.65 21.01
N LEU A 215 9.93 13.11 20.05
CA LEU A 215 9.67 14.35 19.33
C LEU A 215 8.45 14.23 18.41
N SER A 216 7.69 15.31 18.26
CA SER A 216 6.65 15.41 17.26
C SER A 216 7.23 15.68 15.86
N VAL A 217 6.47 15.40 14.79
CA VAL A 217 6.89 15.66 13.40
C VAL A 217 7.33 17.11 13.19
N ARG A 218 6.61 18.09 13.77
CA ARG A 218 6.97 19.53 13.68
C ARG A 218 8.30 19.85 14.35
N GLN A 219 8.60 19.21 15.50
CA GLN A 219 9.88 19.37 16.18
C GLN A 219 11.01 18.74 15.37
N ALA A 220 10.76 17.56 14.78
CA ALA A 220 11.71 16.89 13.90
C ALA A 220 12.01 17.72 12.64
N GLU A 221 11.00 18.33 12.03
CA GLU A 221 11.16 19.27 10.91
C GLU A 221 12.03 20.48 11.27
N ALA A 222 11.77 21.09 12.42
CA ALA A 222 12.57 22.22 12.91
C ALA A 222 14.02 21.84 13.16
N LEU A 223 14.28 20.64 13.68
CA LEU A 223 15.64 20.13 13.90
C LEU A 223 16.34 19.80 12.58
N ALA A 224 15.66 19.18 11.62
CA ALA A 224 16.21 18.89 10.31
C ALA A 224 16.64 20.17 9.57
N GLN A 225 15.85 21.23 9.69
CA GLN A 225 16.15 22.54 9.10
C GLN A 225 17.28 23.28 9.83
N SER A 226 17.40 23.15 11.14
CA SER A 226 18.46 23.81 11.93
C SER A 226 19.81 23.11 11.85
N GLY A 227 19.85 21.81 11.49
CA GLY A 227 21.08 21.03 11.27
C GLY A 227 21.78 21.34 9.96
N ASP A 228 21.09 21.93 9.00
CA ASP A 228 21.62 22.23 7.67
C ASP A 228 22.14 23.68 7.61
N GLY A 229 23.12 24.07 8.40
CA GLY A 229 23.97 25.26 8.33
C GLY A 229 23.46 26.53 7.61
N SER A 230 22.21 26.56 7.19
CA SER A 230 21.54 27.72 6.63
C SER A 230 21.00 28.56 7.79
N SER A 231 21.74 29.61 8.12
CA SER A 231 21.33 30.67 9.03
C SER A 231 19.83 30.92 8.85
N ALA A 232 19.06 30.51 9.86
CA ALA A 232 17.68 30.94 9.97
C ALA A 232 17.66 32.47 9.85
N ARG A 233 17.21 32.98 8.70
CA ARG A 233 16.59 34.29 8.67
C ARG A 233 15.41 34.15 9.64
N LYS A 234 15.65 34.55 10.90
CA LYS A 234 14.60 35.02 11.79
C LYS A 234 13.87 36.08 10.97
N GLY A 235 12.77 35.70 10.34
CA GLY A 235 11.78 36.67 9.91
C GLY A 235 11.50 37.55 11.13
N PRO A 236 11.37 38.85 10.98
CA PRO A 236 11.18 39.73 12.12
C PRO A 236 9.98 39.17 12.89
N SER A 237 10.22 38.85 14.17
CA SER A 237 9.18 38.60 15.14
C SER A 237 8.19 39.74 14.98
N ARG A 238 7.01 39.44 14.43
CA ARG A 238 5.93 40.42 14.33
C ARG A 238 5.63 40.77 15.78
N ALA A 239 6.08 41.94 16.20
CA ALA A 239 5.68 42.52 17.47
C ALA A 239 4.14 42.41 17.58
N PRO A 240 3.59 42.14 18.75
CA PRO A 240 2.14 42.12 18.91
C PRO A 240 1.61 43.41 18.26
N ALA A 241 0.74 43.24 17.26
CA ALA A 241 0.10 44.39 16.63
C ALA A 241 -0.53 45.23 17.75
N GLU A 242 -0.13 46.50 17.88
CA GLU A 242 -0.85 47.45 18.74
C GLU A 242 -2.32 47.35 18.35
N LYS A 243 -3.15 47.09 19.35
CA LYS A 243 -4.61 46.99 19.14
C LYS A 243 -5.07 48.32 18.54
N ASP A 244 -5.71 48.21 17.38
CA ASP A 244 -6.26 49.39 16.70
C ASP A 244 -7.24 50.11 17.59
N ALA A 245 -7.29 51.45 17.51
CA ALA A 245 -8.13 52.31 18.36
C ALA A 245 -9.60 51.86 18.41
N ASP A 246 -10.09 51.29 17.30
CA ASP A 246 -11.44 50.73 17.19
C ASP A 246 -11.64 49.49 18.05
N THR A 247 -10.60 48.63 18.18
CA THR A 247 -10.65 47.44 19.04
C THR A 247 -10.65 47.77 20.51
N LEU A 248 -9.93 48.82 20.92
CA LEU A 248 -9.95 49.35 22.29
C LEU A 248 -11.28 50.03 22.67
N ALA A 249 -11.93 50.68 21.70
CA ALA A 249 -13.25 51.28 21.87
C ALA A 249 -14.35 50.21 22.05
N LEU A 250 -14.27 49.11 21.31
CA LEU A 250 -15.19 47.96 21.42
C LEU A 250 -15.04 47.20 22.76
N GLU A 251 -13.79 46.98 23.21
CA GLU A 251 -13.55 46.37 24.55
C GLU A 251 -14.13 47.19 25.67
N LYS A 252 -14.11 48.54 25.57
CA LYS A 252 -14.65 49.46 26.58
C LYS A 252 -16.18 49.47 26.63
N LEU A 253 -16.84 49.27 25.48
CA LEU A 253 -18.29 49.16 25.35
C LEU A 253 -18.88 47.81 25.84
N LEU A 254 -18.05 46.79 25.97
CA LEU A 254 -18.46 45.45 26.43
C LEU A 254 -18.19 45.21 27.92
N THR A 255 -17.53 46.15 28.61
CA THR A 255 -17.13 46.02 30.02
C THR A 255 -17.91 46.95 30.97
N ASP A 256 -18.78 47.85 30.43
CA ASP A 256 -19.82 48.64 31.14
C ASP A 256 -21.20 47.97 30.93
#